data_282fe3959d3f3b6039e46114e69bb593
#
_entry.id   282fe3959d3f3b6039e46114e69bb593
#
_cell.length_a   1.000
_cell.length_b   1.000
_cell.length_c   1.000
_cell.angle_alpha   90.00
_cell.angle_beta   90.00
_cell.angle_gamma   90.00
#
_symmetry.space_group_name_H-M   'P 1'
#
loop_
_entity.id
_entity.type
_entity.pdbx_description
1 polymer ?
#
loop_
_entity_poly.entity_id
_entity_poly.type
_entity_poly.pdbx_seq_one_letter_code
_entity_poly.pdbx_strand_id
1 'polypeptide(L)'
;MSKIRIALLQLLSAGYDQLANQAKGMQYCRMAKQLGADIALFPEMWNIGYKLPDSALPDQVEYWQEHAIDRDSDFVNAFRKLAWDLDLAIGLTYLERWEAGPRDTLSLIDRHGEIRLTYAKVHTCDFDREINLTPGEYFYVSELDTAAGPLKVGAMICFDREFPESARILMLKGAELILTPNACELEANRIGQFRARAFENMLVVAMANYAIPQENGRSAAFDGIAFKETGSRDTCLVQADGHEGIYLAEFDLDLLRAYRLSEGWGNAYRKPERYGLLTSRSVEPPFVRRDARR
;
A
#
# COMPACT_ATOMS: atom_id res chain seq x y z
N MET A 1 -18.36 -5.14 -18.47
CA MET A 1 -16.99 -5.39 -17.98
C MET A 1 -16.69 -4.36 -16.91
N SER A 2 -16.57 -4.83 -15.67
CA SER A 2 -16.37 -3.98 -14.50
C SER A 2 -14.88 -3.66 -14.33
N LYS A 3 -14.36 -2.76 -15.17
CA LYS A 3 -12.94 -2.39 -15.17
C LYS A 3 -12.66 -1.37 -14.09
N ILE A 4 -11.57 -1.59 -13.37
CA ILE A 4 -11.00 -0.69 -12.36
C ILE A 4 -9.62 -0.24 -12.85
N ARG A 5 -9.36 1.07 -12.77
CA ARG A 5 -8.07 1.68 -13.09
C ARG A 5 -7.42 2.31 -11.86
N ILE A 6 -6.19 1.91 -11.60
CA ILE A 6 -5.39 2.41 -10.49
C ILE A 6 -4.23 3.22 -11.05
N ALA A 7 -4.09 4.46 -10.64
CA ALA A 7 -2.93 5.30 -10.92
C ALA A 7 -1.89 5.11 -9.82
N LEU A 8 -0.76 4.50 -10.15
CA LEU A 8 0.42 4.44 -9.29
C LEU A 8 1.16 5.76 -9.46
N LEU A 9 1.17 6.59 -8.42
CA LEU A 9 1.80 7.90 -8.42
C LEU A 9 3.29 7.75 -8.07
N GLN A 10 4.14 7.49 -9.04
CA GLN A 10 5.59 7.41 -8.84
C GLN A 10 6.20 8.80 -8.88
N LEU A 11 6.35 9.40 -7.71
CA LEU A 11 6.67 10.81 -7.57
C LEU A 11 8.02 11.06 -6.87
N LEU A 12 8.50 12.29 -6.98
CA LEU A 12 9.56 12.86 -6.15
C LEU A 12 8.91 13.78 -5.11
N SER A 13 9.27 13.61 -3.85
CA SER A 13 8.80 14.50 -2.77
C SER A 13 9.67 15.75 -2.62
N ALA A 14 9.10 16.78 -1.99
CA ALA A 14 9.83 17.94 -1.49
C ALA A 14 10.33 17.76 -0.04
N GLY A 15 10.45 16.52 0.44
CA GLY A 15 10.84 16.21 1.80
C GLY A 15 9.85 16.78 2.83
N TYR A 16 10.34 17.52 3.83
CA TYR A 16 9.50 18.07 4.89
C TYR A 16 8.60 19.24 4.45
N ASP A 17 8.72 19.74 3.22
CA ASP A 17 7.80 20.77 2.72
C ASP A 17 6.44 20.14 2.38
N GLN A 18 5.60 20.03 3.41
CA GLN A 18 4.27 19.41 3.29
C GLN A 18 3.34 20.18 2.35
N LEU A 19 3.48 21.53 2.26
CA LEU A 19 2.66 22.32 1.34
C LEU A 19 3.03 22.04 -0.13
N ALA A 20 4.32 21.93 -0.43
CA ALA A 20 4.77 21.54 -1.77
C ALA A 20 4.34 20.11 -2.11
N ASN A 21 4.45 19.15 -1.17
CA ASN A 21 3.97 17.78 -1.36
C ASN A 21 2.45 17.75 -1.58
N GLN A 22 1.68 18.52 -0.81
CA GLN A 22 0.22 18.64 -0.98
C GLN A 22 -0.13 19.16 -2.38
N ALA A 23 0.45 20.30 -2.77
CA ALA A 23 0.17 20.94 -4.06
C ALA A 23 0.51 20.01 -5.22
N LYS A 24 1.68 19.36 -5.19
CA LYS A 24 2.14 18.39 -6.19
C LYS A 24 1.20 17.18 -6.23
N GLY A 25 0.92 16.58 -5.07
CA GLY A 25 0.04 15.42 -4.97
C GLY A 25 -1.35 15.70 -5.55
N MET A 26 -1.94 16.85 -5.21
CA MET A 26 -3.24 17.27 -5.75
C MET A 26 -3.20 17.47 -7.28
N GLN A 27 -2.12 18.00 -7.82
CA GLN A 27 -1.93 18.12 -9.28
C GLN A 27 -1.92 16.74 -9.94
N TYR A 28 -1.14 15.79 -9.41
CA TYR A 28 -1.06 14.44 -9.96
C TYR A 28 -2.36 13.66 -9.82
N CYS A 29 -3.15 13.86 -8.77
CA CYS A 29 -4.50 13.30 -8.67
C CYS A 29 -5.43 13.83 -9.79
N ARG A 30 -5.37 15.13 -10.13
CA ARG A 30 -6.13 15.69 -11.27
C ARG A 30 -5.71 15.06 -12.59
N MET A 31 -4.41 14.91 -12.81
CA MET A 31 -3.87 14.25 -14.00
C MET A 31 -4.28 12.76 -14.05
N ALA A 32 -4.23 12.04 -12.93
CA ALA A 32 -4.68 10.65 -12.84
C ALA A 32 -6.16 10.51 -13.23
N LYS A 33 -7.03 11.41 -12.74
CA LYS A 33 -8.44 11.43 -13.14
C LYS A 33 -8.63 11.70 -14.63
N GLN A 34 -7.86 12.63 -15.22
CA GLN A 34 -7.89 12.89 -16.66
C GLN A 34 -7.48 11.67 -17.49
N LEU A 35 -6.59 10.82 -16.95
CA LEU A 35 -6.21 9.54 -17.55
C LEU A 35 -7.23 8.42 -17.29
N GLY A 36 -8.33 8.72 -16.59
CA GLY A 36 -9.43 7.79 -16.31
C GLY A 36 -9.20 6.86 -15.13
N ALA A 37 -8.36 7.24 -14.16
CA ALA A 37 -8.19 6.48 -12.93
C ALA A 37 -9.44 6.53 -12.04
N ASP A 38 -9.74 5.42 -11.38
CA ASP A 38 -10.74 5.29 -10.31
C ASP A 38 -10.10 5.44 -8.93
N ILE A 39 -8.82 5.08 -8.82
CA ILE A 39 -8.04 5.12 -7.58
C ILE A 39 -6.67 5.73 -7.88
N ALA A 40 -6.18 6.66 -7.06
CA ALA A 40 -4.81 7.16 -7.07
C ALA A 40 -4.09 6.68 -5.80
N LEU A 41 -2.89 6.10 -5.94
CA LEU A 41 -2.09 5.60 -4.84
C LEU A 41 -0.78 6.37 -4.73
N PHE A 42 -0.51 6.95 -3.56
CA PHE A 42 0.74 7.62 -3.22
C PHE A 42 1.82 6.66 -2.75
N PRO A 43 3.13 7.03 -2.85
CA PRO A 43 4.21 6.35 -2.14
C PRO A 43 4.09 6.50 -0.62
N GLU A 44 4.90 5.77 0.12
CA GLU A 44 4.93 5.73 1.59
C GLU A 44 5.26 7.11 2.20
N MET A 45 4.53 7.54 3.26
CA MET A 45 4.72 8.81 3.99
C MET A 45 4.80 10.05 3.08
N TRP A 46 3.87 10.19 2.15
CA TRP A 46 3.90 11.26 1.15
C TRP A 46 4.00 12.68 1.73
N ASN A 47 3.41 12.93 2.90
CA ASN A 47 3.44 14.27 3.50
C ASN A 47 4.87 14.77 3.79
N ILE A 48 5.81 13.87 4.11
CA ILE A 48 7.22 14.17 4.41
C ILE A 48 8.22 13.48 3.47
N GLY A 49 7.74 12.74 2.46
CA GLY A 49 8.59 12.07 1.47
C GLY A 49 9.49 10.99 2.05
N TYR A 50 9.01 10.23 3.03
CA TYR A 50 9.77 9.16 3.72
C TYR A 50 11.11 9.65 4.30
N LYS A 51 11.15 10.88 4.79
CA LYS A 51 12.31 11.41 5.52
C LYS A 51 12.29 10.89 6.95
N LEU A 52 13.26 10.05 7.29
CA LEU A 52 13.39 9.46 8.61
C LEU A 52 14.59 10.09 9.35
N PRO A 53 14.49 10.30 10.68
CA PRO A 53 15.57 10.88 11.47
C PRO A 53 16.71 9.88 11.68
N ASP A 54 17.88 10.37 12.02
CA ASP A 54 18.87 9.55 12.71
C ASP A 54 18.40 9.35 14.16
N SER A 55 18.08 8.10 14.51
CA SER A 55 17.57 7.72 15.83
C SER A 55 18.57 7.96 16.96
N ALA A 56 19.87 8.12 16.66
CA ALA A 56 20.89 8.48 17.62
C ALA A 56 20.91 9.99 17.98
N LEU A 57 20.17 10.82 17.24
CA LEU A 57 20.13 12.27 17.41
C LEU A 57 18.73 12.74 17.88
N PRO A 58 18.53 12.94 19.20
CA PRO A 58 17.22 13.28 19.76
C PRO A 58 16.56 14.50 19.11
N ASP A 59 17.32 15.54 18.80
CA ASP A 59 16.81 16.77 18.16
C ASP A 59 16.23 16.48 16.76
N GLN A 60 16.81 15.54 16.02
CA GLN A 60 16.27 15.12 14.72
C GLN A 60 14.99 14.30 14.89
N VAL A 61 14.93 13.46 15.92
CA VAL A 61 13.73 12.67 16.23
C VAL A 61 12.58 13.60 16.62
N GLU A 62 12.83 14.60 17.48
CA GLU A 62 11.83 15.59 17.89
C GLU A 62 11.34 16.41 16.68
N TYR A 63 12.26 16.94 15.88
CA TYR A 63 11.94 17.68 14.66
C TYR A 63 11.08 16.84 13.69
N TRP A 64 11.41 15.56 13.52
CA TRP A 64 10.65 14.65 12.67
C TRP A 64 9.24 14.39 13.23
N GLN A 65 9.11 14.22 14.55
CA GLN A 65 7.82 14.01 15.23
C GLN A 65 6.89 15.23 15.08
N GLU A 66 7.43 16.45 15.07
CA GLU A 66 6.67 17.67 14.83
C GLU A 66 5.97 17.69 13.45
N HIS A 67 6.54 16.97 12.47
CA HIS A 67 5.96 16.86 11.13
C HIS A 67 4.85 15.80 11.01
N ALA A 68 4.58 15.07 12.07
CA ALA A 68 3.44 14.15 12.10
C ALA A 68 2.12 14.94 12.13
N ILE A 69 1.18 14.51 11.30
CA ILE A 69 -0.12 15.17 11.13
C ILE A 69 -1.26 14.29 11.64
N ASP A 70 -2.35 14.92 12.03
CA ASP A 70 -3.56 14.21 12.43
C ASP A 70 -4.37 13.76 11.20
N ARG A 71 -5.17 12.73 11.37
CA ARG A 71 -6.06 12.19 10.32
C ARG A 71 -7.10 13.21 9.83
N ASP A 72 -7.41 14.21 10.62
CA ASP A 72 -8.33 15.31 10.32
C ASP A 72 -7.61 16.66 10.08
N SER A 73 -6.29 16.62 9.85
CA SER A 73 -5.48 17.79 9.50
C SER A 73 -5.91 18.45 8.19
N ASP A 74 -5.54 19.71 7.99
CA ASP A 74 -5.79 20.44 6.75
C ASP A 74 -5.19 19.72 5.52
N PHE A 75 -4.04 19.06 5.69
CA PHE A 75 -3.41 18.26 4.64
C PHE A 75 -4.35 17.12 4.18
N VAL A 76 -4.85 16.31 5.09
CA VAL A 76 -5.74 15.20 4.77
C VAL A 76 -7.10 15.70 4.26
N ASN A 77 -7.65 16.75 4.88
CA ASN A 77 -8.93 17.33 4.47
C ASN A 77 -8.88 17.94 3.06
N ALA A 78 -7.75 18.49 2.63
CA ALA A 78 -7.57 18.95 1.25
C ALA A 78 -7.70 17.79 0.24
N PHE A 79 -7.15 16.60 0.55
CA PHE A 79 -7.30 15.41 -0.30
C PHE A 79 -8.70 14.80 -0.21
N ARG A 80 -9.39 14.86 0.93
CA ARG A 80 -10.80 14.47 1.05
C ARG A 80 -11.69 15.31 0.14
N LYS A 81 -11.50 16.64 0.18
CA LYS A 81 -12.20 17.55 -0.72
C LYS A 81 -11.87 17.26 -2.19
N LEU A 82 -10.60 17.02 -2.51
CA LEU A 82 -10.16 16.72 -3.87
C LEU A 82 -10.76 15.40 -4.39
N ALA A 83 -10.86 14.38 -3.55
CA ALA A 83 -11.47 13.10 -3.89
C ALA A 83 -12.94 13.29 -4.31
N TRP A 84 -13.67 14.06 -3.53
CA TRP A 84 -15.05 14.47 -3.87
C TRP A 84 -15.12 15.26 -5.18
N ASP A 85 -14.31 16.33 -5.32
CA ASP A 85 -14.33 17.23 -6.48
C ASP A 85 -14.01 16.48 -7.79
N LEU A 86 -13.18 15.43 -7.70
CA LEU A 86 -12.73 14.66 -8.87
C LEU A 86 -13.50 13.35 -9.08
N ASP A 87 -14.39 12.94 -8.17
CA ASP A 87 -14.97 11.58 -8.19
C ASP A 87 -13.84 10.52 -8.32
N LEU A 88 -12.81 10.60 -7.46
CA LEU A 88 -11.59 9.79 -7.48
C LEU A 88 -11.27 9.28 -6.07
N ALA A 89 -11.12 7.98 -5.90
CA ALA A 89 -10.61 7.46 -4.63
C ALA A 89 -9.11 7.70 -4.50
N ILE A 90 -8.63 7.97 -3.29
CA ILE A 90 -7.23 8.30 -3.02
C ILE A 90 -6.69 7.46 -1.87
N GLY A 91 -5.64 6.67 -2.12
CA GLY A 91 -4.79 6.05 -1.10
C GLY A 91 -3.72 7.05 -0.68
N LEU A 92 -4.02 7.87 0.32
CA LEU A 92 -3.15 8.92 0.84
C LEU A 92 -2.29 8.37 1.97
N THR A 93 -1.00 8.69 1.96
CA THR A 93 -0.03 8.23 2.96
C THR A 93 0.58 9.39 3.70
N TYR A 94 0.85 9.20 4.98
CA TYR A 94 1.42 10.24 5.82
C TYR A 94 2.02 9.68 7.10
N LEU A 95 2.95 10.44 7.69
CA LEU A 95 3.38 10.26 9.06
C LEU A 95 2.24 10.73 9.98
N GLU A 96 1.53 9.78 10.61
CA GLU A 96 0.38 10.06 11.46
C GLU A 96 0.83 10.37 12.89
N ARG A 97 0.29 11.44 13.47
CA ARG A 97 0.44 11.73 14.89
C ARG A 97 -0.30 10.66 15.71
N TRP A 98 0.40 10.05 16.64
CA TRP A 98 -0.15 9.03 17.51
C TRP A 98 0.39 9.18 18.94
N GLU A 99 -0.36 8.71 19.93
CA GLU A 99 -0.05 8.93 21.36
C GLU A 99 1.32 8.36 21.78
N ALA A 100 1.64 7.15 21.33
CA ALA A 100 2.89 6.46 21.69
C ALA A 100 4.09 6.79 20.75
N GLY A 101 3.92 7.76 19.84
CA GLY A 101 4.87 8.10 18.78
C GLY A 101 4.26 7.93 17.40
N PRO A 102 4.78 8.61 16.37
CA PRO A 102 4.17 8.63 15.05
C PRO A 102 3.97 7.24 14.43
N ARG A 103 3.03 7.13 13.50
CA ARG A 103 2.76 5.93 12.70
C ARG A 103 2.98 6.21 11.21
N ASP A 104 3.41 5.20 10.50
CA ASP A 104 3.38 5.17 9.04
C ASP A 104 2.00 4.70 8.60
N THR A 105 1.22 5.60 7.99
CA THR A 105 -0.22 5.40 7.80
C THR A 105 -0.66 5.63 6.36
N LEU A 106 -1.59 4.79 5.90
CA LEU A 106 -2.39 4.98 4.71
C LEU A 106 -3.84 5.22 5.10
N SER A 107 -4.45 6.30 4.61
CA SER A 107 -5.90 6.50 4.58
C SER A 107 -6.45 6.29 3.18
N LEU A 108 -7.40 5.36 3.02
CA LEU A 108 -8.17 5.21 1.80
C LEU A 108 -9.38 6.14 1.86
N ILE A 109 -9.35 7.19 1.06
CA ILE A 109 -10.42 8.16 0.90
C ILE A 109 -11.25 7.72 -0.31
N ASP A 110 -12.56 7.58 -0.16
CA ASP A 110 -13.44 7.23 -1.27
C ASP A 110 -13.74 8.45 -2.16
N ARG A 111 -14.36 8.22 -3.30
CA ARG A 111 -14.77 9.26 -4.26
C ARG A 111 -15.80 10.26 -3.73
N HIS A 112 -16.34 10.02 -2.53
CA HIS A 112 -17.24 10.92 -1.81
C HIS A 112 -16.51 11.71 -0.70
N GLY A 113 -15.17 11.62 -0.64
CA GLY A 113 -14.34 12.32 0.35
C GLY A 113 -14.35 11.70 1.75
N GLU A 114 -14.93 10.48 1.90
CA GLU A 114 -14.99 9.81 3.19
C GLU A 114 -13.82 8.83 3.37
N ILE A 115 -13.21 8.83 4.55
CA ILE A 115 -12.15 7.87 4.90
C ILE A 115 -12.79 6.52 5.19
N ARG A 116 -12.56 5.54 4.31
CA ARG A 116 -13.10 4.18 4.40
C ARG A 116 -12.21 3.23 5.18
N LEU A 117 -10.92 3.49 5.19
CA LEU A 117 -9.89 2.69 5.83
C LEU A 117 -8.78 3.60 6.31
N THR A 118 -8.29 3.40 7.53
CA THR A 118 -7.01 3.91 8.01
C THR A 118 -6.18 2.71 8.46
N TYR A 119 -5.01 2.55 7.87
CA TYR A 119 -4.10 1.44 8.14
C TYR A 119 -2.73 1.98 8.53
N ALA A 120 -2.27 1.61 9.73
CA ALA A 120 -0.90 1.84 10.15
C ALA A 120 -0.06 0.58 9.88
N LYS A 121 1.16 0.76 9.38
CA LYS A 121 2.13 -0.29 9.06
C LYS A 121 2.34 -1.21 10.25
N VAL A 122 2.07 -2.50 10.07
CA VAL A 122 2.21 -3.50 11.16
C VAL A 122 3.67 -3.91 11.33
N HIS A 123 4.37 -4.13 10.23
CA HIS A 123 5.77 -4.53 10.25
C HIS A 123 6.67 -3.32 9.96
N THR A 124 7.08 -2.61 11.00
CA THR A 124 8.06 -1.53 10.91
C THR A 124 9.48 -2.08 10.81
N CYS A 125 10.39 -1.36 10.12
CA CYS A 125 11.81 -1.72 10.02
C CYS A 125 12.54 -1.36 11.32
N ASP A 126 12.22 -2.05 12.42
CA ASP A 126 12.72 -1.77 13.78
C ASP A 126 14.24 -1.93 13.91
N PHE A 127 14.83 -2.73 13.03
CA PHE A 127 16.26 -2.99 12.97
C PHE A 127 17.06 -1.84 12.30
N ASP A 128 16.39 -0.81 11.81
CA ASP A 128 16.96 0.31 11.08
C ASP A 128 16.20 1.60 11.43
N ARG A 129 15.84 2.37 10.42
CA ARG A 129 15.44 3.80 10.49
C ARG A 129 14.04 4.01 11.06
N GLU A 130 13.19 2.99 11.09
CA GLU A 130 11.80 3.09 11.56
C GLU A 130 11.61 2.74 13.05
N ILE A 131 12.70 2.62 13.82
CA ILE A 131 12.62 2.29 15.25
C ILE A 131 11.79 3.29 16.07
N ASN A 132 11.65 4.52 15.58
CA ASN A 132 10.87 5.58 16.23
C ASN A 132 9.38 5.56 15.83
N LEU A 133 8.96 4.66 14.92
CA LEU A 133 7.56 4.47 14.57
C LEU A 133 6.84 3.59 15.58
N THR A 134 5.57 3.89 15.81
CA THR A 134 4.66 2.99 16.53
C THR A 134 4.02 2.04 15.51
N PRO A 135 4.23 0.71 15.63
CA PRO A 135 3.60 -0.25 14.72
C PRO A 135 2.07 -0.24 14.80
N GLY A 136 1.43 -0.59 13.68
CA GLY A 136 0.01 -0.90 13.65
C GLY A 136 -0.28 -2.25 14.32
N GLU A 137 -1.56 -2.48 14.67
CA GLU A 137 -1.95 -3.69 15.39
C GLU A 137 -2.72 -4.69 14.52
N TYR A 138 -3.37 -4.22 13.45
CA TYR A 138 -4.32 -5.04 12.69
C TYR A 138 -4.26 -4.77 11.21
N PHE A 139 -4.61 -5.78 10.42
CA PHE A 139 -4.89 -5.66 8.99
C PHE A 139 -6.38 -5.43 8.77
N TYR A 140 -6.73 -4.42 7.98
CA TYR A 140 -8.11 -4.02 7.72
C TYR A 140 -8.47 -4.19 6.25
N VAL A 141 -9.74 -4.50 5.98
CA VAL A 141 -10.36 -4.48 4.66
C VAL A 141 -11.62 -3.64 4.76
N SER A 142 -11.81 -2.75 3.81
CA SER A 142 -13.03 -1.93 3.69
C SER A 142 -13.60 -2.05 2.29
N GLU A 143 -14.89 -1.80 2.18
CA GLU A 143 -15.57 -1.69 0.89
C GLU A 143 -15.42 -0.27 0.34
N LEU A 144 -14.94 -0.18 -0.89
CA LEU A 144 -14.81 1.04 -1.67
C LEU A 144 -15.91 1.07 -2.74
N ASP A 145 -16.70 2.13 -2.76
CA ASP A 145 -17.65 2.39 -3.83
C ASP A 145 -16.89 2.83 -5.09
N THR A 146 -17.14 2.14 -6.21
CA THR A 146 -16.55 2.46 -7.52
C THR A 146 -17.62 2.48 -8.61
N ALA A 147 -17.31 3.06 -9.76
CA ALA A 147 -18.22 3.03 -10.91
C ALA A 147 -18.48 1.59 -11.44
N ALA A 148 -17.57 0.66 -11.15
CA ALA A 148 -17.70 -0.77 -11.50
C ALA A 148 -18.42 -1.60 -10.41
N GLY A 149 -18.93 -0.95 -9.36
CA GLY A 149 -19.54 -1.58 -8.19
C GLY A 149 -18.61 -1.65 -6.98
N PRO A 150 -19.06 -2.24 -5.87
CA PRO A 150 -18.28 -2.31 -4.64
C PRO A 150 -17.02 -3.16 -4.81
N LEU A 151 -15.88 -2.66 -4.31
CA LEU A 151 -14.57 -3.30 -4.33
C LEU A 151 -14.04 -3.44 -2.91
N LYS A 152 -13.63 -4.63 -2.48
CA LYS A 152 -13.00 -4.85 -1.17
C LYS A 152 -11.50 -4.56 -1.23
N VAL A 153 -11.08 -3.51 -0.51
CA VAL A 153 -9.71 -3.00 -0.53
C VAL A 153 -9.05 -3.17 0.84
N GLY A 154 -7.86 -3.76 0.85
CA GLY A 154 -6.96 -3.79 2.00
C GLY A 154 -5.69 -2.99 1.72
N ALA A 155 -4.85 -2.84 2.74
CA ALA A 155 -3.57 -2.17 2.62
C ALA A 155 -2.44 -2.97 3.29
N MET A 156 -1.25 -2.88 2.70
CA MET A 156 0.05 -3.21 3.27
C MET A 156 0.96 -2.01 3.00
N ILE A 157 1.96 -1.77 3.84
CA ILE A 157 2.94 -0.72 3.59
C ILE A 157 4.34 -1.33 3.55
N CYS A 158 5.02 -1.15 2.42
CA CYS A 158 6.44 -1.45 2.21
C CYS A 158 6.88 -2.80 2.80
N PHE A 159 7.50 -2.82 3.98
CA PHE A 159 8.06 -4.01 4.63
C PHE A 159 7.02 -5.08 5.00
N ASP A 160 5.72 -4.74 5.10
CA ASP A 160 4.65 -5.73 5.29
C ASP A 160 4.66 -6.84 4.22
N ARG A 161 5.16 -6.53 3.01
CA ARG A 161 5.24 -7.50 1.92
C ARG A 161 6.19 -8.66 2.18
N GLU A 162 7.21 -8.46 3.05
CA GLU A 162 8.17 -9.52 3.38
C GLU A 162 7.48 -10.70 4.09
N PHE A 163 6.35 -10.44 4.73
CA PHE A 163 5.57 -11.42 5.50
C PHE A 163 4.34 -11.85 4.69
N PRO A 164 4.34 -13.10 4.15
CA PRO A 164 3.21 -13.61 3.36
C PRO A 164 1.89 -13.62 4.14
N GLU A 165 1.94 -13.66 5.46
CA GLU A 165 0.80 -13.59 6.36
C GLU A 165 -0.01 -12.29 6.17
N SER A 166 0.64 -11.17 5.89
CA SER A 166 -0.01 -9.87 5.68
C SER A 166 -1.04 -9.94 4.55
N ALA A 167 -0.61 -10.34 3.36
CA ALA A 167 -1.51 -10.50 2.21
C ALA A 167 -2.52 -11.64 2.42
N ARG A 168 -2.12 -12.72 3.10
CA ARG A 168 -2.99 -13.85 3.40
C ARG A 168 -4.13 -13.46 4.34
N ILE A 169 -3.87 -12.69 5.38
CA ILE A 169 -4.90 -12.18 6.30
C ILE A 169 -5.87 -11.28 5.54
N LEU A 170 -5.37 -10.39 4.69
CA LEU A 170 -6.21 -9.51 3.87
C LEU A 170 -7.11 -10.32 2.91
N MET A 171 -6.57 -11.33 2.24
CA MET A 171 -7.36 -12.24 1.39
C MET A 171 -8.45 -12.96 2.19
N LEU A 172 -8.13 -13.47 3.39
CA LEU A 172 -9.08 -14.16 4.26
C LEU A 172 -10.20 -13.21 4.76
N LYS A 173 -9.91 -11.91 4.89
CA LYS A 173 -10.90 -10.85 5.17
C LYS A 173 -11.69 -10.44 3.92
N GLY A 174 -11.39 -11.02 2.77
CA GLY A 174 -12.12 -10.85 1.52
C GLY A 174 -11.57 -9.77 0.60
N ALA A 175 -10.36 -9.23 0.83
CA ALA A 175 -9.74 -8.26 -0.08
C ALA A 175 -9.69 -8.79 -1.52
N GLU A 176 -9.97 -7.92 -2.47
CA GLU A 176 -9.86 -8.11 -3.91
C GLU A 176 -8.70 -7.29 -4.48
N LEU A 177 -8.38 -6.17 -3.80
CA LEU A 177 -7.25 -5.30 -4.07
C LEU A 177 -6.48 -5.04 -2.79
N ILE A 178 -5.15 -5.04 -2.87
CA ILE A 178 -4.25 -4.55 -1.82
C ILE A 178 -3.48 -3.35 -2.36
N LEU A 179 -3.62 -2.20 -1.71
CA LEU A 179 -2.82 -1.01 -1.97
C LEU A 179 -1.53 -1.09 -1.14
N THR A 180 -0.39 -0.91 -1.80
CA THR A 180 0.91 -1.04 -1.13
C THR A 180 1.79 0.19 -1.42
N PRO A 181 1.68 1.27 -0.62
CA PRO A 181 2.69 2.32 -0.61
C PRO A 181 4.07 1.77 -0.29
N ASN A 182 5.11 2.34 -0.90
CA ASN A 182 6.46 1.83 -0.76
C ASN A 182 7.49 2.96 -0.83
N ALA A 183 8.62 2.78 -0.14
CA ALA A 183 9.79 3.64 -0.21
C ALA A 183 11.06 2.79 0.00
N CYS A 184 11.53 2.13 -1.04
CA CYS A 184 12.81 1.41 -1.02
C CYS A 184 13.31 1.13 -2.44
N GLU A 185 14.58 0.76 -2.55
CA GLU A 185 15.09 0.15 -3.78
C GLU A 185 14.40 -1.19 -4.05
N LEU A 186 13.85 -1.29 -5.25
CA LEU A 186 13.17 -2.49 -5.74
C LEU A 186 14.05 -3.22 -6.76
N GLU A 187 14.43 -4.44 -6.44
CA GLU A 187 15.14 -5.37 -7.33
C GLU A 187 14.23 -6.57 -7.69
N ALA A 188 14.74 -7.50 -8.45
CA ALA A 188 13.92 -8.58 -9.02
C ALA A 188 13.18 -9.42 -7.96
N ASN A 189 13.82 -9.71 -6.80
CA ASN A 189 13.19 -10.52 -5.75
C ASN A 189 12.04 -9.77 -5.08
N ARG A 190 12.24 -8.49 -4.74
CA ARG A 190 11.18 -7.65 -4.13
C ARG A 190 10.01 -7.42 -5.08
N ILE A 191 10.26 -7.20 -6.37
CA ILE A 191 9.20 -7.19 -7.39
C ILE A 191 8.49 -8.56 -7.45
N GLY A 192 9.26 -9.65 -7.37
CA GLY A 192 8.75 -11.02 -7.30
C GLY A 192 7.83 -11.28 -6.10
N GLN A 193 8.11 -10.65 -4.95
CA GLN A 193 7.24 -10.76 -3.76
C GLN A 193 5.85 -10.18 -4.04
N PHE A 194 5.72 -9.01 -4.65
CA PHE A 194 4.39 -8.44 -4.99
C PHE A 194 3.63 -9.35 -5.96
N ARG A 195 4.32 -9.90 -6.98
CA ARG A 195 3.74 -10.88 -7.90
C ARG A 195 3.27 -12.13 -7.16
N ALA A 196 4.08 -12.66 -6.24
CA ALA A 196 3.72 -13.82 -5.44
C ALA A 196 2.50 -13.54 -4.55
N ARG A 197 2.43 -12.37 -3.89
CA ARG A 197 1.28 -11.97 -3.06
C ARG A 197 -0.01 -11.89 -3.88
N ALA A 198 0.05 -11.39 -5.12
CA ALA A 198 -1.10 -11.38 -6.02
C ALA A 198 -1.51 -12.81 -6.41
N PHE A 199 -0.56 -13.63 -6.86
CA PHE A 199 -0.78 -15.00 -7.32
C PHE A 199 -1.38 -15.90 -6.24
N GLU A 200 -0.70 -16.03 -5.09
CA GLU A 200 -1.06 -16.97 -4.03
C GLU A 200 -2.37 -16.64 -3.31
N ASN A 201 -2.86 -15.40 -3.45
CA ASN A 201 -4.07 -14.90 -2.83
C ASN A 201 -5.19 -14.59 -3.82
N MET A 202 -4.93 -14.76 -5.13
CA MET A 202 -5.89 -14.48 -6.21
C MET A 202 -6.56 -13.09 -6.05
N LEU A 203 -5.73 -12.05 -5.91
CA LEU A 203 -6.17 -10.67 -5.78
C LEU A 203 -5.23 -9.73 -6.55
N VAL A 204 -5.60 -8.46 -6.64
CA VAL A 204 -4.74 -7.44 -7.23
C VAL A 204 -3.83 -6.85 -6.15
N VAL A 205 -2.54 -6.71 -6.44
CA VAL A 205 -1.59 -5.93 -5.64
C VAL A 205 -1.13 -4.75 -6.48
N ALA A 206 -1.33 -3.53 -5.96
CA ALA A 206 -0.91 -2.28 -6.60
C ALA A 206 0.08 -1.56 -5.68
N MET A 207 1.29 -1.31 -6.16
CA MET A 207 2.39 -0.75 -5.40
C MET A 207 2.89 0.54 -6.04
N ALA A 208 2.96 1.64 -5.26
CA ALA A 208 3.55 2.92 -5.67
C ALA A 208 4.83 3.19 -4.89
N ASN A 209 5.92 3.51 -5.59
CA ASN A 209 7.24 3.81 -5.05
C ASN A 209 7.69 5.21 -5.47
N TYR A 210 8.72 5.76 -4.83
CA TYR A 210 9.34 7.01 -5.23
C TYR A 210 10.21 6.85 -6.48
N ALA A 211 10.23 7.90 -7.32
CA ALA A 211 11.06 7.97 -8.51
C ALA A 211 12.54 8.20 -8.19
N ILE A 212 13.41 7.97 -9.18
CA ILE A 212 14.83 8.38 -9.15
C ILE A 212 14.91 9.90 -9.08
N PRO A 213 15.78 10.49 -8.21
CA PRO A 213 16.84 9.85 -7.43
C PRO A 213 16.44 9.51 -5.97
N GLN A 214 15.19 9.68 -5.57
CA GLN A 214 14.79 9.43 -4.17
C GLN A 214 14.80 7.95 -3.83
N GLU A 215 14.18 7.12 -4.68
CA GLU A 215 14.29 5.67 -4.75
C GLU A 215 14.56 5.26 -6.21
N ASN A 216 14.40 3.99 -6.56
CA ASN A 216 14.67 3.55 -7.93
C ASN A 216 13.42 3.41 -8.83
N GLY A 217 12.27 3.97 -8.41
CA GLY A 217 11.01 3.83 -9.14
C GLY A 217 10.44 2.42 -9.08
N ARG A 218 10.10 1.85 -10.24
CA ARG A 218 9.61 0.49 -10.44
C ARG A 218 8.25 0.21 -9.77
N SER A 219 7.42 1.22 -9.61
CA SER A 219 6.02 1.01 -9.22
C SER A 219 5.38 -0.06 -10.09
N ALA A 220 4.62 -0.96 -9.50
CA ALA A 220 4.08 -2.10 -10.25
C ALA A 220 2.71 -2.53 -9.73
N ALA A 221 1.94 -3.17 -10.61
CA ALA A 221 0.72 -3.86 -10.22
C ALA A 221 0.65 -5.24 -10.88
N PHE A 222 0.11 -6.18 -10.12
CA PHE A 222 -0.08 -7.57 -10.53
C PHE A 222 -1.50 -7.99 -10.20
N ASP A 223 -2.14 -8.76 -11.07
CA ASP A 223 -3.38 -9.45 -10.73
C ASP A 223 -3.13 -10.92 -10.33
N GLY A 224 -4.14 -11.54 -9.73
CA GLY A 224 -4.06 -12.94 -9.32
C GLY A 224 -4.50 -13.92 -10.38
N ILE A 225 -4.85 -13.50 -11.60
CA ILE A 225 -5.38 -14.35 -12.66
C ILE A 225 -4.21 -14.95 -13.45
N ALA A 226 -3.66 -16.06 -12.96
CA ALA A 226 -2.46 -16.67 -13.53
C ALA A 226 -2.75 -17.59 -14.73
N PHE A 227 -3.96 -18.14 -14.82
CA PHE A 227 -4.33 -19.09 -15.86
C PHE A 227 -5.58 -18.64 -16.60
N LYS A 228 -5.62 -18.97 -17.88
CA LYS A 228 -6.78 -18.86 -18.77
C LYS A 228 -6.93 -20.17 -19.52
N GLU A 229 -8.01 -20.34 -20.30
CA GLU A 229 -8.21 -21.54 -21.15
C GLU A 229 -7.02 -21.84 -22.04
N THR A 230 -6.26 -20.83 -22.45
CA THR A 230 -5.07 -20.95 -23.31
C THR A 230 -3.78 -21.28 -22.55
N GLY A 231 -3.82 -21.46 -21.22
CA GLY A 231 -2.67 -21.74 -20.36
C GLY A 231 -2.28 -20.59 -19.45
N SER A 232 -1.05 -20.60 -18.93
CA SER A 232 -0.54 -19.56 -18.06
C SER A 232 -0.32 -18.22 -18.76
N ARG A 233 -0.45 -17.11 -18.00
CA ARG A 233 -0.21 -15.76 -18.47
C ARG A 233 0.72 -14.99 -17.51
N ASP A 234 1.32 -13.92 -18.00
CA ASP A 234 1.96 -12.96 -17.12
C ASP A 234 0.91 -12.18 -16.33
N THR A 235 1.04 -12.16 -15.02
CA THR A 235 0.14 -11.45 -14.09
C THR A 235 0.51 -9.96 -13.93
N CYS A 236 1.58 -9.48 -14.55
CA CYS A 236 1.97 -8.07 -14.54
C CYS A 236 0.96 -7.24 -15.33
N LEU A 237 0.32 -6.28 -14.67
CA LEU A 237 -0.56 -5.29 -15.29
C LEU A 237 0.23 -4.09 -15.78
N VAL A 238 1.17 -3.61 -14.95
CA VAL A 238 2.10 -2.53 -15.25
C VAL A 238 3.33 -2.67 -14.37
N GLN A 239 4.48 -2.32 -14.91
CA GLN A 239 5.71 -2.08 -14.17
C GLN A 239 6.39 -0.83 -14.74
N ALA A 240 6.58 0.16 -13.87
CA ALA A 240 7.23 1.42 -14.20
C ALA A 240 8.73 1.26 -14.40
N ASP A 241 9.32 2.22 -15.09
CA ASP A 241 10.77 2.48 -15.07
C ASP A 241 11.15 3.32 -13.81
N GLY A 242 12.28 4.05 -13.86
CA GLY A 242 12.73 4.89 -12.74
C GLY A 242 12.17 6.31 -12.74
N HIS A 243 11.48 6.76 -13.78
CA HIS A 243 11.10 8.16 -13.96
C HIS A 243 9.86 8.54 -13.16
N GLU A 244 9.77 9.82 -12.83
CA GLU A 244 8.56 10.39 -12.23
C GLU A 244 7.39 10.34 -13.22
N GLY A 245 6.22 9.89 -12.75
CA GLY A 245 5.04 9.79 -13.61
C GLY A 245 3.84 9.10 -12.97
N ILE A 246 2.81 8.93 -13.79
CA ILE A 246 1.59 8.20 -13.45
C ILE A 246 1.59 6.91 -14.28
N TYR A 247 1.57 5.77 -13.61
CA TYR A 247 1.53 4.46 -14.26
C TYR A 247 0.19 3.80 -13.98
N LEU A 248 -0.61 3.59 -15.04
CA LEU A 248 -1.96 3.06 -14.94
C LEU A 248 -1.96 1.53 -14.98
N ALA A 249 -2.57 0.92 -13.97
CA ALA A 249 -2.93 -0.49 -13.95
C ALA A 249 -4.44 -0.63 -14.17
N GLU A 250 -4.87 -1.51 -15.05
CA GLU A 250 -6.27 -1.84 -15.29
C GLU A 250 -6.52 -3.31 -15.04
N PHE A 251 -7.58 -3.67 -14.32
CA PHE A 251 -8.04 -5.04 -14.15
C PHE A 251 -9.56 -5.16 -14.28
N ASP A 252 -10.04 -6.35 -14.60
CA ASP A 252 -11.45 -6.68 -14.70
C ASP A 252 -11.91 -7.36 -13.41
N LEU A 253 -12.80 -6.69 -12.66
CA LEU A 253 -13.29 -7.16 -11.37
C LEU A 253 -14.17 -8.41 -11.49
N ASP A 254 -15.01 -8.46 -12.52
CA ASP A 254 -15.88 -9.63 -12.76
C ASP A 254 -15.05 -10.87 -13.10
N LEU A 255 -14.01 -10.68 -13.93
CA LEU A 255 -13.09 -11.76 -14.28
C LEU A 255 -12.30 -12.25 -13.06
N LEU A 256 -11.81 -11.33 -12.21
CA LEU A 256 -11.12 -11.68 -10.96
C LEU A 256 -12.03 -12.50 -10.04
N ARG A 257 -13.29 -12.09 -9.90
CA ARG A 257 -14.28 -12.79 -9.06
C ARG A 257 -14.62 -14.18 -9.61
N ALA A 258 -14.83 -14.29 -10.91
CA ALA A 258 -15.07 -15.57 -11.58
C ALA A 258 -13.88 -16.53 -11.39
N TYR A 259 -12.65 -16.03 -11.57
CA TYR A 259 -11.42 -16.79 -11.35
C TYR A 259 -11.31 -17.30 -9.92
N ARG A 260 -11.57 -16.47 -8.91
CA ARG A 260 -11.56 -16.86 -7.49
C ARG A 260 -12.60 -17.92 -7.14
N LEU A 261 -13.69 -17.99 -7.87
CA LEU A 261 -14.74 -19.02 -7.68
C LEU A 261 -14.36 -20.38 -8.30
N SER A 262 -13.56 -20.37 -9.37
CA SER A 262 -13.23 -21.58 -10.13
C SER A 262 -11.95 -22.27 -9.67
N GLU A 263 -11.02 -21.55 -9.06
CA GLU A 263 -9.69 -22.07 -8.76
C GLU A 263 -9.60 -22.84 -7.42
N GLY A 264 -8.69 -23.81 -7.39
CA GLY A 264 -8.51 -24.71 -6.26
C GLY A 264 -7.69 -24.19 -5.11
N TRP A 265 -6.89 -23.10 -5.28
CA TRP A 265 -6.10 -22.53 -4.18
C TRP A 265 -6.80 -21.34 -3.51
N GLY A 266 -6.13 -20.56 -2.71
CA GLY A 266 -6.75 -19.54 -1.89
C GLY A 266 -7.17 -20.12 -0.54
N ASN A 267 -8.47 -20.08 -0.20
CA ASN A 267 -8.93 -20.52 1.13
C ASN A 267 -9.59 -21.92 1.15
N ALA A 268 -10.15 -22.38 0.03
CA ALA A 268 -11.03 -23.57 -0.02
C ALA A 268 -10.33 -24.86 0.46
N TYR A 269 -9.06 -25.06 0.11
CA TYR A 269 -8.30 -26.28 0.43
C TYR A 269 -7.21 -26.06 1.49
N ARG A 270 -7.22 -24.94 2.19
CA ARG A 270 -6.32 -24.70 3.31
C ARG A 270 -6.55 -25.71 4.44
N LYS A 271 -5.52 -25.99 5.22
CA LYS A 271 -5.53 -26.91 6.37
C LYS A 271 -5.20 -26.14 7.67
N PRO A 272 -6.09 -25.24 8.15
CA PRO A 272 -5.78 -24.34 9.28
C PRO A 272 -5.31 -25.08 10.54
N GLU A 273 -5.84 -26.28 10.81
CA GLU A 273 -5.43 -27.07 11.98
C GLU A 273 -3.94 -27.50 11.94
N ARG A 274 -3.28 -27.36 10.78
CA ARG A 274 -1.85 -27.69 10.59
C ARG A 274 -0.94 -26.47 10.70
N TYR A 275 -1.50 -25.26 10.84
CA TYR A 275 -0.75 -23.99 10.77
C TYR A 275 -0.45 -23.38 12.14
N GLY A 276 -0.57 -24.14 13.24
CA GLY A 276 -0.38 -23.62 14.60
C GLY A 276 0.98 -22.94 14.83
N LEU A 277 2.05 -23.36 14.13
CA LEU A 277 3.36 -22.73 14.22
C LEU A 277 3.38 -21.29 13.70
N LEU A 278 2.48 -20.91 12.75
CA LEU A 278 2.41 -19.52 12.25
C LEU A 278 1.95 -18.53 13.32
N THR A 279 1.32 -18.99 14.39
CA THR A 279 0.87 -18.15 15.52
C THR A 279 1.71 -18.35 16.76
N SER A 280 2.78 -19.13 16.70
CA SER A 280 3.71 -19.33 17.81
C SER A 280 4.47 -18.04 18.11
N ARG A 281 4.62 -17.73 19.40
CA ARG A 281 5.45 -16.62 19.87
C ARG A 281 6.90 -17.03 20.08
N SER A 282 7.23 -18.32 19.99
CA SER A 282 8.60 -18.81 20.12
C SER A 282 9.41 -18.45 18.90
N VAL A 283 10.64 -18.02 19.12
CA VAL A 283 11.63 -17.74 18.07
C VAL A 283 12.86 -18.55 18.36
N GLU A 284 13.26 -19.36 17.40
CA GLU A 284 14.41 -20.23 17.51
C GLU A 284 15.59 -19.72 16.64
N PRO A 285 16.84 -20.05 16.98
CA PRO A 285 17.97 -19.77 16.10
C PRO A 285 17.75 -20.34 14.69
N PRO A 286 18.20 -19.64 13.62
CA PRO A 286 19.07 -18.44 13.63
C PRO A 286 18.34 -17.10 13.69
N PHE A 287 17.01 -17.07 13.92
CA PHE A 287 16.17 -15.88 13.75
C PHE A 287 16.00 -15.04 15.03
N VAL A 288 16.69 -15.41 16.12
CA VAL A 288 16.65 -14.64 17.36
C VAL A 288 17.33 -13.28 17.17
N ARG A 289 16.60 -12.19 17.46
CA ARG A 289 17.11 -10.81 17.50
C ARG A 289 16.66 -10.17 18.80
N ARG A 290 17.61 -9.60 19.56
CA ARG A 290 17.35 -9.06 20.91
C ARG A 290 16.55 -7.75 20.89
N ASP A 291 16.64 -7.03 19.78
CA ASP A 291 16.04 -5.72 19.51
C ASP A 291 14.69 -5.80 18.77
N ALA A 292 14.28 -7.00 18.35
CA ALA A 292 13.00 -7.16 17.65
C ALA A 292 11.82 -6.91 18.59
N ARG A 293 10.95 -5.97 18.21
CA ARG A 293 9.63 -5.78 18.81
C ARG A 293 8.64 -6.81 18.22
N ARG A 294 7.94 -7.56 19.07
CA ARG A 294 7.06 -8.66 18.65
C ARG A 294 5.73 -8.62 19.39
#